data_7f835759bc3e59638ee1520f62b5a7b4
#
_entry.id   7f835759bc3e59638ee1520f62b5a7b4
#
_cell.length_a   1.000
_cell.length_b   1.000
_cell.length_c   1.000
_cell.angle_alpha   90.00
_cell.angle_beta   90.00
_cell.angle_gamma   90.00
#
_symmetry.space_group_name_H-M   'P 1'
#
loop_
_entity.id
_entity.type
_entity.pdbx_description
1 polymer ?
#
loop_
_entity_poly.entity_id
_entity_poly.type
_entity_poly.pdbx_seq_one_letter_code
_entity_poly.pdbx_strand_id
1 'polypeptide(L)'
;MLQILSLANFIEVVKMKNAFFKARALLLLVILSAFPLLSTVIHAEALNTESENLAEVFSEAVEAVNLSDNENIKVGSRFFDLIFGKKENKEKLKLCPSGDVFGIHIKEDGVVVCHSESDVIHTGDRIIRIGGKDTLECEDIYEAVRESGGAPLKITLVRGGEEMTLTATPKYTGSEYKLGITLRSQSAGIGTVTFIDPTTLSFGGLGHAVSDSETGDPVSVRSGSACRVTLGACKKGVAGKAGELSGVLSKSTIGKIYKNTECGVFGQLDSMPATISEPLPVAEKSEVTAGPAEIISTIKNGKTAYYKVEITDIDYTSEGSKSFKIKVTDPTLISLTGGIVRGMSGSPIIQDGKLVGAVTHVLIADPTEGYGIFIENMLSAAQSEATPKAA
;
A
#
# COMPACT_ATOMS: atom_id res chain seq x y z
N MET A 1 16.55 -48.44 20.72
CA MET A 1 15.23 -48.22 21.33
C MET A 1 14.44 -47.12 20.59
N LEU A 2 15.05 -46.01 20.19
CA LEU A 2 14.42 -44.93 19.39
C LEU A 2 13.97 -45.39 17.98
N GLN A 3 14.73 -46.23 17.28
CA GLN A 3 14.37 -46.73 15.94
C GLN A 3 13.11 -47.65 15.94
N ILE A 4 12.85 -48.39 17.01
CA ILE A 4 11.70 -49.28 17.09
C ILE A 4 10.40 -48.48 17.35
N LEU A 5 10.48 -47.41 18.14
CA LEU A 5 9.37 -46.47 18.34
C LEU A 5 8.99 -45.73 17.05
N SER A 6 9.96 -45.42 16.21
CA SER A 6 9.73 -44.77 14.90
C SER A 6 8.96 -45.67 13.95
N LEU A 7 9.28 -46.96 13.89
CA LEU A 7 8.61 -47.92 12.98
C LEU A 7 7.18 -48.25 13.40
N ALA A 8 6.94 -48.36 14.70
CA ALA A 8 5.59 -48.63 15.23
C ALA A 8 4.65 -47.43 14.96
N ASN A 9 5.12 -46.20 15.16
CA ASN A 9 4.37 -44.97 14.86
C ASN A 9 4.12 -44.79 13.35
N PHE A 10 5.08 -45.17 12.50
CA PHE A 10 4.92 -45.16 11.05
C PHE A 10 3.79 -46.13 10.58
N ILE A 11 3.71 -47.30 11.19
CA ILE A 11 2.66 -48.29 10.86
C ILE A 11 1.26 -47.78 11.27
N GLU A 12 1.14 -47.09 12.40
CA GLU A 12 -0.14 -46.48 12.81
C GLU A 12 -0.58 -45.35 11.87
N VAL A 13 0.34 -44.49 11.42
CA VAL A 13 0.05 -43.39 10.47
C VAL A 13 -0.45 -43.93 9.12
N VAL A 14 0.12 -45.07 8.65
CA VAL A 14 -0.32 -45.71 7.40
C VAL A 14 -1.75 -46.24 7.48
N LYS A 15 -2.23 -46.58 8.66
CA LYS A 15 -3.60 -47.09 8.91
C LYS A 15 -4.69 -46.02 9.02
N MET A 16 -4.32 -44.74 9.08
CA MET A 16 -5.29 -43.65 9.18
C MET A 16 -6.09 -43.48 7.88
N LYS A 17 -7.42 -43.39 8.01
CA LYS A 17 -8.34 -43.28 6.86
C LYS A 17 -8.43 -41.87 6.25
N ASN A 18 -7.95 -40.85 6.95
CA ASN A 18 -8.05 -39.45 6.52
C ASN A 18 -6.70 -38.96 6.00
N ALA A 19 -6.62 -38.62 4.72
CA ALA A 19 -5.40 -38.20 4.04
C ALA A 19 -4.75 -36.97 4.70
N PHE A 20 -5.55 -36.02 5.19
CA PHE A 20 -5.09 -34.81 5.86
C PHE A 20 -4.37 -35.10 7.21
N PHE A 21 -4.89 -36.01 8.00
CA PHE A 21 -4.25 -36.47 9.25
C PHE A 21 -2.99 -37.30 8.96
N LYS A 22 -3.00 -38.12 7.89
CA LYS A 22 -1.82 -38.88 7.46
C LYS A 22 -0.63 -37.95 7.13
N ALA A 23 -0.87 -36.90 6.34
CA ALA A 23 0.17 -35.94 5.94
C ALA A 23 0.78 -35.22 7.15
N ARG A 24 -0.07 -34.77 8.10
CA ARG A 24 0.39 -34.10 9.32
C ARG A 24 1.18 -35.03 10.26
N ALA A 25 0.74 -36.26 10.44
CA ALA A 25 1.43 -37.20 11.30
C ALA A 25 2.74 -37.70 10.69
N LEU A 26 2.80 -37.86 9.35
CA LEU A 26 4.02 -38.18 8.63
C LEU A 26 5.05 -37.03 8.72
N LEU A 27 4.62 -35.77 8.58
CA LEU A 27 5.46 -34.58 8.74
C LEU A 27 6.02 -34.48 10.16
N LEU A 28 5.22 -34.74 11.19
CA LEU A 28 5.67 -34.71 12.59
C LEU A 28 6.69 -35.83 12.89
N LEU A 29 6.53 -37.00 12.27
CA LEU A 29 7.44 -38.14 12.42
C LEU A 29 8.80 -37.88 11.75
N VAL A 30 8.80 -37.21 10.59
CA VAL A 30 10.01 -36.79 9.89
C VAL A 30 10.75 -35.72 10.71
N ILE A 31 10.04 -34.76 11.30
CA ILE A 31 10.64 -33.72 12.16
C ILE A 31 11.26 -34.35 13.41
N LEU A 32 10.57 -35.27 14.07
CA LEU A 32 11.06 -35.96 15.28
C LEU A 32 12.24 -36.91 14.99
N SER A 33 12.32 -37.49 13.80
CA SER A 33 13.46 -38.36 13.42
C SER A 33 14.69 -37.55 12.97
N ALA A 34 14.50 -36.34 12.45
CA ALA A 34 15.58 -35.45 12.03
C ALA A 34 16.24 -34.67 13.20
N PHE A 35 15.52 -34.49 14.32
CA PHE A 35 16.01 -33.73 15.48
C PHE A 35 17.33 -34.24 16.10
N PRO A 36 17.57 -35.55 16.25
CA PRO A 36 18.86 -36.06 16.76
C PRO A 36 20.02 -35.87 15.77
N LEU A 37 19.76 -35.91 14.47
CA LEU A 37 20.74 -35.66 13.41
C LEU A 37 21.13 -34.17 13.34
N LEU A 38 20.18 -33.28 13.57
CA LEU A 38 20.39 -31.83 13.58
C LEU A 38 21.29 -31.40 14.77
N SER A 39 21.13 -32.04 15.93
CA SER A 39 21.98 -31.74 17.10
C SER A 39 23.45 -32.17 16.92
N THR A 40 23.72 -33.16 16.06
CA THR A 40 25.09 -33.58 15.74
C THR A 40 25.71 -32.75 14.62
N VAL A 41 24.92 -32.20 13.70
CA VAL A 41 25.43 -31.33 12.61
C VAL A 41 25.84 -29.94 13.14
N ILE A 42 25.18 -29.44 14.20
CA ILE A 42 25.55 -28.15 14.82
C ILE A 42 26.92 -28.22 15.51
N HIS A 43 27.45 -29.44 15.76
CA HIS A 43 28.78 -29.64 16.41
C HIS A 43 29.89 -30.07 15.44
N ALA A 44 29.63 -30.16 14.12
CA ALA A 44 30.65 -30.55 13.14
C ALA A 44 30.69 -29.56 11.97
N GLU A 45 31.60 -28.62 12.04
CA GLU A 45 31.97 -27.67 10.96
C GLU A 45 32.70 -28.34 9.75
N ALA A 46 32.55 -29.61 9.54
CA ALA A 46 33.14 -30.29 8.39
C ALA A 46 32.26 -31.43 7.91
N LEU A 47 31.43 -31.19 6.86
CA LEU A 47 31.03 -32.20 5.87
C LEU A 47 30.00 -31.58 4.87
N ASN A 48 30.53 -30.97 3.82
CA ASN A 48 29.73 -30.38 2.72
C ASN A 48 29.05 -31.42 1.81
N THR A 49 29.33 -32.71 1.94
CA THR A 49 28.83 -33.78 1.05
C THR A 49 27.56 -34.48 1.55
N GLU A 50 27.28 -34.45 2.85
CA GLU A 50 26.04 -35.07 3.37
C GLU A 50 24.83 -34.14 3.34
N SER A 51 25.03 -32.85 3.26
CA SER A 51 23.91 -31.88 3.16
C SER A 51 23.22 -31.89 1.79
N GLU A 52 23.97 -32.16 0.72
CA GLU A 52 23.41 -32.26 -0.63
C GLU A 52 22.54 -33.51 -0.80
N ASN A 53 22.97 -34.66 -0.25
CA ASN A 53 22.18 -35.89 -0.28
C ASN A 53 20.87 -35.81 0.55
N LEU A 54 20.89 -35.07 1.66
CA LEU A 54 19.67 -34.86 2.48
C LEU A 54 18.68 -33.93 1.80
N ALA A 55 19.16 -32.91 1.09
CA ALA A 55 18.32 -31.99 0.34
C ALA A 55 17.62 -32.70 -0.84
N GLU A 56 18.31 -33.64 -1.51
CA GLU A 56 17.78 -34.41 -2.62
C GLU A 56 16.72 -35.42 -2.17
N VAL A 57 16.94 -36.15 -1.09
CA VAL A 57 15.98 -37.07 -0.46
C VAL A 57 14.74 -36.33 0.06
N PHE A 58 14.90 -35.11 0.58
CA PHE A 58 13.79 -34.29 1.02
C PHE A 58 12.99 -33.72 -0.17
N SER A 59 13.66 -33.36 -1.26
CA SER A 59 13.03 -32.92 -2.50
C SER A 59 12.16 -34.01 -3.11
N GLU A 60 12.64 -35.24 -3.17
CA GLU A 60 11.87 -36.43 -3.63
C GLU A 60 10.67 -36.73 -2.72
N ALA A 61 10.84 -36.58 -1.41
CA ALA A 61 9.73 -36.79 -0.44
C ALA A 61 8.64 -35.71 -0.56
N VAL A 62 9.04 -34.46 -0.84
CA VAL A 62 8.10 -33.34 -1.07
C VAL A 62 7.39 -33.51 -2.43
N GLU A 63 8.06 -33.97 -3.47
CA GLU A 63 7.45 -34.29 -4.75
C GLU A 63 6.43 -35.42 -4.66
N ALA A 64 6.72 -36.45 -3.89
CA ALA A 64 5.78 -37.57 -3.65
C ALA A 64 4.50 -37.16 -2.87
N VAL A 65 4.57 -36.09 -2.06
CA VAL A 65 3.42 -35.52 -1.33
C VAL A 65 2.62 -34.53 -2.19
N ASN A 66 3.25 -33.91 -3.21
CA ASN A 66 2.67 -32.88 -4.07
C ASN A 66 1.68 -33.37 -5.14
N LEU A 67 1.43 -34.66 -5.23
CA LEU A 67 0.49 -35.21 -6.22
C LEU A 67 -0.98 -35.06 -5.85
N SER A 68 -1.34 -34.41 -4.75
CA SER A 68 -2.74 -34.34 -4.34
C SER A 68 -3.40 -32.99 -4.05
N ASP A 69 -2.70 -31.87 -3.77
CA ASP A 69 -3.42 -30.58 -3.57
C ASP A 69 -2.51 -29.34 -3.63
N ASN A 70 -2.92 -28.36 -4.44
CA ASN A 70 -2.20 -27.10 -4.71
C ASN A 70 -1.98 -26.15 -3.50
N GLU A 71 -2.68 -26.31 -2.39
CA GLU A 71 -2.51 -25.46 -1.19
C GLU A 71 -1.37 -25.92 -0.26
N ASN A 72 -1.04 -27.19 -0.27
CA ASN A 72 0.04 -27.75 0.56
C ASN A 72 1.44 -27.36 0.06
N ILE A 73 1.58 -26.97 -1.22
CA ILE A 73 2.86 -26.54 -1.82
C ILE A 73 3.38 -25.26 -1.16
N LYS A 74 2.50 -24.31 -0.85
CA LYS A 74 2.87 -23.03 -0.23
C LYS A 74 3.36 -23.17 1.21
N VAL A 75 2.83 -24.12 1.95
CA VAL A 75 3.20 -24.38 3.36
C VAL A 75 4.53 -25.11 3.43
N GLY A 76 4.77 -26.10 2.57
CA GLY A 76 6.03 -26.85 2.51
C GLY A 76 7.22 -25.96 2.11
N SER A 77 7.04 -25.10 1.10
CA SER A 77 8.06 -24.17 0.64
C SER A 77 8.45 -23.15 1.73
N ARG A 78 7.48 -22.56 2.43
CA ARG A 78 7.74 -21.63 3.54
C ARG A 78 8.45 -22.28 4.72
N PHE A 79 8.15 -23.54 5.02
CA PHE A 79 8.76 -24.27 6.12
C PHE A 79 10.21 -24.67 5.79
N PHE A 80 10.48 -25.03 4.53
CA PHE A 80 11.83 -25.31 4.04
C PHE A 80 12.70 -24.04 4.09
N ASP A 81 12.15 -22.92 3.65
CA ASP A 81 12.80 -21.60 3.70
C ASP A 81 13.11 -21.16 5.14
N LEU A 82 12.28 -21.56 6.10
CA LEU A 82 12.45 -21.23 7.53
C LEU A 82 13.55 -22.07 8.21
N ILE A 83 13.69 -23.35 7.85
CA ILE A 83 14.62 -24.29 8.53
C ILE A 83 16.00 -24.27 7.90
N PHE A 84 16.10 -24.20 6.59
CA PHE A 84 17.37 -24.31 5.86
C PHE A 84 17.95 -22.94 5.49
N GLY A 85 17.28 -21.85 5.90
CA GLY A 85 17.68 -20.50 5.56
C GLY A 85 17.96 -20.44 4.08
N LYS A 86 17.01 -19.96 3.28
CA LYS A 86 17.31 -19.66 1.89
C LYS A 86 18.62 -18.90 1.86
N LYS A 87 19.71 -19.53 1.47
CA LYS A 87 20.85 -18.85 0.91
C LYS A 87 20.44 -18.40 -0.48
N GLU A 88 19.37 -17.59 -0.54
CA GLU A 88 19.20 -16.74 -1.68
C GLU A 88 20.36 -15.76 -1.66
N ASN A 89 21.17 -15.87 -2.67
CA ASN A 89 21.83 -14.73 -3.23
C ASN A 89 20.69 -13.87 -3.78
N LYS A 90 19.89 -13.24 -2.88
CA LYS A 90 18.85 -12.29 -3.23
C LYS A 90 19.60 -11.14 -3.87
N GLU A 91 19.63 -11.13 -5.18
CA GLU A 91 19.87 -9.87 -5.85
C GLU A 91 18.93 -8.87 -5.16
N LYS A 92 19.52 -7.91 -4.41
CA LYS A 92 18.70 -6.94 -3.64
C LYS A 92 17.68 -6.36 -4.62
N LEU A 93 16.42 -6.37 -4.22
CA LEU A 93 15.34 -5.78 -5.02
C LEU A 93 15.80 -4.39 -5.49
N LYS A 94 15.71 -4.14 -6.78
CA LYS A 94 16.04 -2.85 -7.40
C LYS A 94 14.78 -2.24 -7.97
N LEU A 95 14.54 -0.99 -7.64
CA LEU A 95 13.42 -0.19 -8.12
C LEU A 95 13.93 1.10 -8.75
N CYS A 96 13.24 1.58 -9.75
CA CYS A 96 13.53 2.88 -10.35
C CYS A 96 12.90 3.99 -9.50
N PRO A 97 13.68 4.83 -8.79
CA PRO A 97 13.12 6.01 -8.15
C PRO A 97 12.63 6.98 -9.21
N SER A 98 11.43 7.56 -9.03
CA SER A 98 10.85 8.45 -10.03
C SER A 98 10.98 9.92 -9.65
N GLY A 99 10.17 10.40 -8.73
CA GLY A 99 10.06 11.83 -8.42
C GLY A 99 9.14 12.60 -9.38
N ASP A 100 8.50 11.90 -10.33
CA ASP A 100 7.54 12.51 -11.26
C ASP A 100 6.22 12.80 -10.57
N VAL A 101 5.68 14.00 -10.84
CA VAL A 101 4.34 14.36 -10.35
C VAL A 101 3.28 13.67 -11.20
N PHE A 102 2.30 13.10 -10.54
CA PHE A 102 1.16 12.46 -11.19
C PHE A 102 -0.18 12.91 -10.58
N GLY A 103 -1.21 12.86 -11.40
CA GLY A 103 -2.58 13.07 -10.97
C GLY A 103 -3.22 11.75 -10.56
N ILE A 104 -4.02 11.83 -9.52
CA ILE A 104 -4.73 10.71 -8.92
C ILE A 104 -6.22 10.96 -9.09
N HIS A 105 -6.93 10.01 -9.67
CA HIS A 105 -8.38 9.95 -9.67
C HIS A 105 -8.81 8.61 -9.04
N ILE A 106 -9.61 8.67 -7.98
CA ILE A 106 -10.18 7.51 -7.31
C ILE A 106 -11.70 7.64 -7.35
N LYS A 107 -12.38 6.65 -7.90
CA LYS A 107 -13.82 6.44 -7.76
C LYS A 107 -14.06 5.57 -6.54
N GLU A 108 -14.95 6.03 -5.68
CA GLU A 108 -15.21 5.43 -4.38
C GLU A 108 -16.29 4.35 -4.46
N ASP A 109 -16.36 3.48 -3.46
CA ASP A 109 -17.47 2.56 -3.27
C ASP A 109 -18.61 3.29 -2.59
N GLY A 110 -19.56 3.81 -3.39
CA GLY A 110 -20.66 4.63 -2.90
C GLY A 110 -20.39 6.12 -3.04
N VAL A 111 -21.32 6.92 -2.51
CA VAL A 111 -21.33 8.37 -2.66
C VAL A 111 -21.22 9.04 -1.30
N VAL A 112 -20.19 9.84 -1.11
CA VAL A 112 -19.90 10.53 0.16
C VAL A 112 -20.72 11.82 0.29
N VAL A 113 -21.28 12.05 1.45
CA VAL A 113 -21.99 13.27 1.82
C VAL A 113 -20.99 14.30 2.36
N CYS A 114 -20.66 15.31 1.55
CA CYS A 114 -19.70 16.37 1.91
C CYS A 114 -20.32 17.44 2.80
N HIS A 115 -21.64 17.66 2.69
CA HIS A 115 -22.40 18.59 3.52
C HIS A 115 -23.83 18.10 3.62
N SER A 116 -24.48 18.31 4.78
CA SER A 116 -25.86 17.92 5.01
C SER A 116 -26.64 18.96 5.82
N GLU A 117 -27.83 19.27 5.32
CA GLU A 117 -28.91 20.01 6.02
C GLU A 117 -30.03 19.05 6.45
N SER A 118 -29.84 17.74 6.30
CA SER A 118 -30.82 16.70 6.65
C SER A 118 -30.71 16.34 8.12
N ASP A 119 -31.83 16.04 8.76
CA ASP A 119 -31.89 15.60 10.16
C ASP A 119 -31.43 14.14 10.33
N VAL A 120 -31.39 13.35 9.24
CA VAL A 120 -31.13 11.90 9.29
C VAL A 120 -29.88 11.48 8.51
N ILE A 121 -29.47 12.25 7.50
CA ILE A 121 -28.23 12.03 6.72
C ILE A 121 -27.21 13.03 7.21
N HIS A 122 -26.00 12.58 7.54
CA HIS A 122 -24.95 13.44 8.11
C HIS A 122 -23.79 13.62 7.16
N THR A 123 -23.05 14.70 7.33
CA THR A 123 -21.75 14.89 6.68
C THR A 123 -20.81 13.73 7.07
N GLY A 124 -20.11 13.17 6.08
CA GLY A 124 -19.26 11.99 6.25
C GLY A 124 -19.99 10.65 6.03
N ASP A 125 -21.33 10.63 5.91
CA ASP A 125 -22.04 9.41 5.51
C ASP A 125 -21.64 8.99 4.09
N ARG A 126 -21.50 7.70 3.86
CA ARG A 126 -21.25 7.13 2.54
C ARG A 126 -22.47 6.32 2.10
N ILE A 127 -23.26 6.88 1.20
CA ILE A 127 -24.47 6.25 0.67
C ILE A 127 -24.06 5.16 -0.32
N ILE A 128 -24.52 3.93 -0.06
CA ILE A 128 -24.21 2.75 -0.87
C ILE A 128 -25.44 2.22 -1.63
N ARG A 129 -26.66 2.53 -1.14
CA ARG A 129 -27.93 2.20 -1.85
C ARG A 129 -29.00 3.24 -1.60
N ILE A 130 -29.83 3.48 -2.60
CA ILE A 130 -31.03 4.30 -2.50
C ILE A 130 -32.20 3.64 -3.26
N GLY A 131 -33.36 3.53 -2.62
CA GLY A 131 -34.50 2.86 -3.23
C GLY A 131 -34.29 1.40 -3.59
N GLY A 132 -33.31 0.73 -2.94
CA GLY A 132 -32.92 -0.66 -3.21
C GLY A 132 -31.92 -0.85 -4.37
N LYS A 133 -31.51 0.23 -5.04
CA LYS A 133 -30.48 0.22 -6.10
C LYS A 133 -29.13 0.64 -5.52
N ASP A 134 -28.03 0.04 -5.96
CA ASP A 134 -26.67 0.44 -5.59
C ASP A 134 -26.39 1.85 -6.13
N THR A 135 -25.65 2.64 -5.32
CA THR A 135 -25.23 4.01 -5.69
C THR A 135 -23.72 4.06 -5.85
N LEU A 136 -23.30 4.39 -7.06
CA LEU A 136 -21.89 4.47 -7.45
C LEU A 136 -21.47 5.88 -7.88
N GLU A 137 -22.43 6.66 -8.36
CA GLU A 137 -22.22 8.04 -8.82
C GLU A 137 -23.27 8.96 -8.20
N CYS A 138 -22.94 10.24 -8.08
CA CYS A 138 -23.89 11.22 -7.53
C CYS A 138 -25.22 11.27 -8.31
N GLU A 139 -25.17 11.01 -9.61
CA GLU A 139 -26.36 11.00 -10.48
C GLU A 139 -27.37 9.93 -10.09
N ASP A 140 -26.91 8.77 -9.60
CA ASP A 140 -27.81 7.69 -9.12
C ASP A 140 -28.71 8.19 -7.99
N ILE A 141 -28.19 9.03 -7.11
CA ILE A 141 -28.96 9.63 -6.01
C ILE A 141 -29.88 10.73 -6.53
N TYR A 142 -29.39 11.61 -7.41
CA TYR A 142 -30.24 12.67 -8.00
C TYR A 142 -31.40 12.09 -8.79
N GLU A 143 -31.16 11.02 -9.53
CA GLU A 143 -32.19 10.33 -10.28
C GLU A 143 -33.23 9.66 -9.39
N ALA A 144 -32.80 8.95 -8.34
CA ALA A 144 -33.71 8.33 -7.38
C ALA A 144 -34.58 9.38 -6.65
N VAL A 145 -34.00 10.52 -6.28
CA VAL A 145 -34.74 11.64 -5.67
C VAL A 145 -35.75 12.22 -6.64
N ARG A 146 -35.39 12.42 -7.90
CA ARG A 146 -36.30 12.91 -8.94
C ARG A 146 -37.45 11.94 -9.18
N GLU A 147 -37.16 10.63 -9.34
CA GLU A 147 -38.13 9.58 -9.57
C GLU A 147 -39.12 9.40 -8.39
N SER A 148 -38.70 9.69 -7.17
CA SER A 148 -39.53 9.57 -5.98
C SER A 148 -40.72 10.51 -5.95
N GLY A 149 -40.65 11.63 -6.70
CA GLY A 149 -41.69 12.67 -6.68
C GLY A 149 -41.93 13.25 -5.26
N GLY A 150 -40.95 13.16 -4.38
CA GLY A 150 -41.06 13.58 -2.98
C GLY A 150 -41.50 12.50 -2.00
N ALA A 151 -41.71 11.26 -2.46
CA ALA A 151 -42.00 10.13 -1.58
C ALA A 151 -40.78 9.76 -0.73
N PRO A 152 -40.97 9.21 0.48
CA PRO A 152 -39.88 8.74 1.33
C PRO A 152 -38.99 7.69 0.65
N LEU A 153 -37.70 7.86 0.72
CA LEU A 153 -36.69 6.98 0.13
C LEU A 153 -35.95 6.19 1.22
N LYS A 154 -35.85 4.88 1.03
CA LYS A 154 -35.02 4.02 1.86
C LYS A 154 -33.56 4.16 1.39
N ILE A 155 -32.67 4.57 2.29
CA ILE A 155 -31.25 4.81 2.03
C ILE A 155 -30.43 3.89 2.92
N THR A 156 -29.52 3.13 2.31
CA THR A 156 -28.50 2.38 3.03
C THR A 156 -27.17 3.13 2.91
N LEU A 157 -26.53 3.38 4.03
CA LEU A 157 -25.28 4.14 4.12
C LEU A 157 -24.35 3.53 5.15
N VAL A 158 -23.08 3.91 5.07
CA VAL A 158 -22.06 3.58 6.06
C VAL A 158 -21.72 4.85 6.85
N ARG A 159 -21.84 4.80 8.17
CA ARG A 159 -21.51 5.88 9.12
C ARG A 159 -20.57 5.33 10.19
N GLY A 160 -19.39 5.95 10.34
CA GLY A 160 -18.41 5.49 11.32
C GLY A 160 -17.94 4.04 11.12
N GLY A 161 -18.02 3.51 9.90
CA GLY A 161 -17.67 2.12 9.57
C GLY A 161 -18.82 1.12 9.69
N GLU A 162 -20.00 1.53 10.18
CA GLU A 162 -21.17 0.65 10.34
C GLU A 162 -22.20 0.91 9.24
N GLU A 163 -22.70 -0.17 8.63
CA GLU A 163 -23.80 -0.10 7.67
C GLU A 163 -25.14 0.06 8.39
N MET A 164 -25.92 1.05 7.96
CA MET A 164 -27.27 1.30 8.48
C MET A 164 -28.23 1.66 7.36
N THR A 165 -29.52 1.45 7.64
CA THR A 165 -30.60 1.82 6.74
C THR A 165 -31.52 2.81 7.43
N LEU A 166 -31.81 3.90 6.74
CA LEU A 166 -32.74 4.94 7.21
C LEU A 166 -33.71 5.34 6.10
N THR A 167 -34.70 6.15 6.46
CA THR A 167 -35.65 6.72 5.50
C THR A 167 -35.49 8.23 5.51
N ALA A 168 -35.31 8.81 4.33
CA ALA A 168 -35.28 10.26 4.15
C ALA A 168 -36.36 10.70 3.15
N THR A 169 -36.99 11.81 3.44
CA THR A 169 -38.05 12.38 2.58
C THR A 169 -37.50 13.62 1.88
N PRO A 170 -37.44 13.64 0.52
CA PRO A 170 -37.00 14.81 -0.22
C PRO A 170 -37.94 15.99 0.00
N LYS A 171 -37.37 17.19 0.15
CA LYS A 171 -38.12 18.45 0.30
C LYS A 171 -38.22 19.16 -1.05
N TYR A 172 -39.38 19.70 -1.39
CA TYR A 172 -39.56 20.52 -2.59
C TYR A 172 -38.97 21.92 -2.41
N THR A 173 -38.05 22.33 -3.29
CA THR A 173 -37.33 23.60 -3.22
C THR A 173 -37.94 24.73 -4.07
N GLY A 174 -39.13 24.52 -4.62
CA GLY A 174 -39.77 25.44 -5.55
C GLY A 174 -39.55 25.08 -7.02
N SER A 175 -38.53 24.31 -7.33
CA SER A 175 -38.21 23.83 -8.69
C SER A 175 -38.04 22.32 -8.79
N GLU A 176 -37.53 21.71 -7.74
CA GLU A 176 -37.17 20.28 -7.71
C GLU A 176 -37.19 19.72 -6.27
N TYR A 177 -37.20 18.39 -6.15
CA TYR A 177 -37.06 17.70 -4.88
C TYR A 177 -35.59 17.50 -4.54
N LYS A 178 -35.17 17.73 -3.27
CA LYS A 178 -33.81 17.59 -2.76
C LYS A 178 -33.78 16.92 -1.38
N LEU A 179 -32.72 16.20 -1.10
CA LEU A 179 -32.43 15.67 0.23
C LEU A 179 -31.68 16.68 1.13
N GLY A 180 -31.25 17.84 0.59
CA GLY A 180 -30.48 18.84 1.33
C GLY A 180 -29.04 18.39 1.61
N ILE A 181 -28.42 17.65 0.68
CA ILE A 181 -27.06 17.12 0.82
C ILE A 181 -26.20 17.50 -0.39
N THR A 182 -24.90 17.69 -0.12
CA THR A 182 -23.87 17.84 -1.16
C THR A 182 -23.08 16.56 -1.25
N LEU A 183 -22.84 16.07 -2.46
CA LEU A 183 -22.36 14.72 -2.73
C LEU A 183 -21.03 14.72 -3.49
N ARG A 184 -20.23 13.67 -3.27
CA ARG A 184 -19.01 13.35 -4.01
C ARG A 184 -18.91 11.84 -4.22
N SER A 185 -18.63 11.39 -5.45
CA SER A 185 -18.41 9.98 -5.80
C SER A 185 -16.97 9.68 -6.23
N GLN A 186 -16.11 10.70 -6.24
CA GLN A 186 -14.72 10.57 -6.67
C GLN A 186 -13.82 11.57 -5.95
N SER A 187 -12.58 11.15 -5.70
CA SER A 187 -11.51 11.99 -5.17
C SER A 187 -10.44 12.18 -6.22
N ALA A 188 -9.87 13.39 -6.27
CA ALA A 188 -8.76 13.72 -7.16
C ALA A 188 -7.68 14.49 -6.41
N GLY A 189 -6.43 14.28 -6.79
CA GLY A 189 -5.29 14.92 -6.15
C GLY A 189 -4.05 14.91 -7.03
N ILE A 190 -2.99 15.57 -6.52
CA ILE A 190 -1.65 15.59 -7.11
C ILE A 190 -0.69 15.01 -6.09
N GLY A 191 0.17 14.11 -6.55
CA GLY A 191 1.23 13.51 -5.75
C GLY A 191 2.47 13.21 -6.56
N THR A 192 3.45 12.57 -5.93
CA THR A 192 4.70 12.16 -6.57
C THR A 192 4.82 10.65 -6.58
N VAL A 193 5.24 10.07 -7.71
CA VAL A 193 5.59 8.65 -7.82
C VAL A 193 6.92 8.44 -7.11
N THR A 194 6.93 7.49 -6.16
CA THR A 194 8.12 7.15 -5.39
C THR A 194 9.02 6.21 -6.17
N PHE A 195 8.44 5.10 -6.62
CA PHE A 195 9.18 4.06 -7.33
C PHE A 195 8.35 3.42 -8.43
N ILE A 196 9.06 2.84 -9.39
CA ILE A 196 8.50 1.98 -10.43
C ILE A 196 9.33 0.72 -10.48
N ASP A 197 8.68 -0.44 -10.46
CA ASP A 197 9.31 -1.72 -10.75
C ASP A 197 9.53 -1.84 -12.27
N PRO A 198 10.77 -1.91 -12.74
CA PRO A 198 11.06 -1.95 -14.18
C PRO A 198 10.56 -3.21 -14.88
N THR A 199 10.26 -4.27 -14.13
CA THR A 199 9.82 -5.56 -14.68
C THR A 199 8.30 -5.62 -14.83
N THR A 200 7.57 -5.13 -13.81
CA THR A 200 6.11 -5.26 -13.74
C THR A 200 5.37 -3.98 -14.07
N LEU A 201 6.05 -2.85 -14.14
CA LEU A 201 5.49 -1.50 -14.22
C LEU A 201 4.62 -1.13 -13.02
N SER A 202 4.65 -1.93 -11.94
CA SER A 202 4.01 -1.58 -10.69
C SER A 202 4.68 -0.34 -10.09
N PHE A 203 3.88 0.56 -9.54
CA PHE A 203 4.39 1.77 -8.91
C PHE A 203 3.81 1.99 -7.52
N GLY A 204 4.53 2.71 -6.70
CA GLY A 204 4.06 3.28 -5.44
C GLY A 204 4.30 4.79 -5.40
N GLY A 205 3.40 5.51 -4.76
CA GLY A 205 3.51 6.96 -4.60
C GLY A 205 2.87 7.49 -3.33
N LEU A 206 3.00 8.77 -3.08
CA LEU A 206 2.50 9.52 -1.92
C LEU A 206 3.16 9.16 -0.58
N GLY A 207 3.36 7.88 -0.27
CA GLY A 207 3.82 7.42 1.05
C GLY A 207 2.81 7.60 2.19
N HIS A 208 1.59 8.00 1.89
CA HIS A 208 0.45 8.09 2.80
C HIS A 208 -0.86 7.90 2.02
N ALA A 209 -1.98 7.72 2.73
CA ALA A 209 -3.28 7.58 2.10
C ALA A 209 -3.75 8.87 1.39
N VAL A 210 -4.53 8.72 0.34
CA VAL A 210 -5.51 9.72 -0.05
C VAL A 210 -6.67 9.59 0.91
N SER A 211 -6.90 10.61 1.71
CA SER A 211 -7.95 10.60 2.75
C SER A 211 -9.11 11.49 2.35
N ASP A 212 -10.28 11.10 2.82
CA ASP A 212 -11.48 11.92 2.77
C ASP A 212 -11.28 13.18 3.63
N SER A 213 -11.62 14.35 3.09
CA SER A 213 -11.44 15.62 3.79
C SER A 213 -12.40 15.82 4.96
N GLU A 214 -13.54 15.11 4.96
CA GLU A 214 -14.60 15.27 5.95
C GLU A 214 -14.40 14.30 7.14
N THR A 215 -14.00 13.05 6.84
CA THR A 215 -13.83 12.01 7.86
C THR A 215 -12.37 11.81 8.27
N GLY A 216 -11.41 12.14 7.41
CA GLY A 216 -9.99 11.84 7.59
C GLY A 216 -9.62 10.38 7.25
N ASP A 217 -10.59 9.53 6.97
CA ASP A 217 -10.37 8.12 6.64
C ASP A 217 -9.76 7.95 5.25
N PRO A 218 -8.97 6.88 5.02
CA PRO A 218 -8.51 6.52 3.68
C PRO A 218 -9.68 6.30 2.73
N VAL A 219 -9.63 6.93 1.55
CA VAL A 219 -10.62 6.75 0.49
C VAL A 219 -10.59 5.32 -0.02
N SER A 220 -11.75 4.64 -0.08
CA SER A 220 -11.87 3.31 -0.68
C SER A 220 -11.71 3.36 -2.20
N VAL A 221 -11.02 2.37 -2.77
CA VAL A 221 -10.75 2.34 -4.22
C VAL A 221 -11.65 1.31 -4.90
N ARG A 222 -12.76 1.75 -5.50
CA ARG A 222 -13.54 0.94 -6.45
C ARG A 222 -12.82 0.85 -7.79
N SER A 223 -12.34 1.97 -8.27
CA SER A 223 -11.45 2.07 -9.42
C SER A 223 -10.61 3.33 -9.32
N GLY A 224 -9.36 3.26 -9.78
CA GLY A 224 -8.48 4.40 -9.77
C GLY A 224 -7.66 4.51 -11.03
N SER A 225 -7.26 5.73 -11.37
CA SER A 225 -6.37 6.01 -12.49
C SER A 225 -5.30 7.03 -12.13
N ALA A 226 -4.10 6.78 -12.63
CA ALA A 226 -3.02 7.74 -12.65
C ALA A 226 -3.07 8.52 -13.97
N CYS A 227 -2.85 9.82 -13.91
CA CYS A 227 -2.82 10.66 -15.12
C CYS A 227 -1.64 11.63 -15.10
N ARG A 228 -1.33 12.22 -16.26
CA ARG A 228 -0.31 13.27 -16.36
C ARG A 228 -0.80 14.54 -15.69
N VAL A 229 0.16 15.31 -15.15
CA VAL A 229 -0.09 16.65 -14.59
C VAL A 229 0.73 17.67 -15.36
N THR A 230 0.08 18.73 -15.79
CA THR A 230 0.78 19.92 -16.23
C THR A 230 0.93 20.85 -15.02
N LEU A 231 2.15 20.91 -14.46
CA LEU A 231 2.42 21.75 -13.31
C LEU A 231 2.26 23.24 -13.67
N GLY A 232 1.57 23.94 -12.80
CA GLY A 232 1.44 25.40 -12.79
C GLY A 232 2.43 26.05 -11.83
N ALA A 233 1.98 27.11 -11.17
CA ALA A 233 2.78 27.81 -10.17
C ALA A 233 2.87 27.01 -8.85
N CYS A 234 4.05 27.04 -8.23
CA CYS A 234 4.20 26.59 -6.85
C CYS A 234 3.86 27.73 -5.88
N LYS A 235 2.94 27.49 -4.97
CA LYS A 235 2.69 28.35 -3.82
C LYS A 235 3.68 27.98 -2.72
N LYS A 236 4.54 28.93 -2.35
CA LYS A 236 5.56 28.68 -1.31
C LYS A 236 4.94 28.42 0.06
N GLY A 237 5.54 27.49 0.78
CA GLY A 237 5.31 27.29 2.20
C GLY A 237 5.96 28.40 3.02
N VAL A 238 5.30 28.77 4.11
CA VAL A 238 5.82 29.66 5.15
C VAL A 238 5.41 29.13 6.51
N ALA A 239 6.10 29.49 7.56
CA ALA A 239 5.74 29.07 8.90
C ALA A 239 4.25 29.33 9.19
N GLY A 240 3.55 28.32 9.66
CA GLY A 240 2.10 28.31 9.90
C GLY A 240 1.21 28.04 8.68
N LYS A 241 1.79 27.91 7.46
CA LYS A 241 1.02 27.64 6.24
C LYS A 241 1.79 26.77 5.25
N ALA A 242 1.29 25.58 5.01
CA ALA A 242 1.86 24.70 3.97
C ALA A 242 1.75 25.34 2.57
N GLY A 243 2.80 25.17 1.78
CA GLY A 243 2.77 25.49 0.35
C GLY A 243 2.11 24.37 -0.46
N GLU A 244 2.02 24.59 -1.80
CA GLU A 244 1.31 23.65 -2.68
C GLU A 244 1.84 23.73 -4.11
N LEU A 245 2.03 22.57 -4.74
CA LEU A 245 2.17 22.44 -6.18
C LEU A 245 0.78 22.48 -6.80
N SER A 246 0.51 23.44 -7.65
CA SER A 246 -0.72 23.48 -8.44
C SER A 246 -0.48 22.89 -9.83
N GLY A 247 -1.52 22.31 -10.41
CA GLY A 247 -1.41 21.75 -11.76
C GLY A 247 -2.78 21.37 -12.32
N VAL A 248 -2.78 21.10 -13.60
CA VAL A 248 -3.98 20.63 -14.32
C VAL A 248 -3.81 19.15 -14.63
N LEU A 249 -4.77 18.35 -14.17
CA LEU A 249 -4.83 16.92 -14.42
C LEU A 249 -5.28 16.68 -15.87
N SER A 250 -4.52 15.84 -16.58
CA SER A 250 -4.88 15.43 -17.94
C SER A 250 -6.06 14.42 -17.89
N LYS A 251 -6.89 14.45 -18.93
CA LYS A 251 -7.88 13.39 -19.16
C LYS A 251 -7.26 12.06 -19.61
N SER A 252 -6.01 12.10 -20.12
CA SER A 252 -5.30 10.90 -20.55
C SER A 252 -4.70 10.20 -19.34
N THR A 253 -5.07 8.94 -19.15
CA THR A 253 -4.48 8.07 -18.13
C THR A 253 -3.09 7.61 -18.55
N ILE A 254 -2.25 7.30 -17.58
CA ILE A 254 -0.91 6.71 -17.73
C ILE A 254 -0.78 5.39 -16.96
N GLY A 255 -1.83 4.98 -16.26
CA GLY A 255 -1.87 3.76 -15.48
C GLY A 255 -3.12 3.65 -14.63
N LYS A 256 -3.24 2.52 -13.94
CA LYS A 256 -4.34 2.21 -13.03
C LYS A 256 -3.86 2.27 -11.59
N ILE A 257 -4.73 2.75 -10.70
CA ILE A 257 -4.57 2.70 -9.25
C ILE A 257 -5.56 1.66 -8.73
N TYR A 258 -5.08 0.71 -7.95
CA TYR A 258 -5.91 -0.35 -7.39
C TYR A 258 -5.85 -0.42 -5.86
N LYS A 259 -4.97 0.38 -5.22
CA LYS A 259 -4.82 0.35 -3.77
C LYS A 259 -4.48 1.71 -3.21
N ASN A 260 -5.15 2.06 -2.10
CA ASN A 260 -4.90 3.24 -1.29
C ASN A 260 -4.79 2.78 0.18
N THR A 261 -3.65 3.02 0.80
CA THR A 261 -3.34 2.55 2.16
C THR A 261 -2.69 3.68 2.96
N GLU A 262 -2.56 3.51 4.26
CA GLU A 262 -1.82 4.42 5.16
C GLU A 262 -0.36 4.65 4.73
N CYS A 263 0.22 3.73 3.94
CA CYS A 263 1.61 3.78 3.48
C CYS A 263 1.76 4.21 2.02
N GLY A 264 0.67 4.55 1.33
CA GLY A 264 0.74 5.04 -0.05
C GLY A 264 -0.36 4.57 -0.97
N VAL A 265 -0.27 5.06 -2.20
CA VAL A 265 -1.12 4.69 -3.33
C VAL A 265 -0.31 3.80 -4.26
N PHE A 266 -0.91 2.67 -4.68
CA PHE A 266 -0.24 1.67 -5.51
C PHE A 266 -1.05 1.37 -6.76
N GLY A 267 -0.31 1.11 -7.84
CA GLY A 267 -0.92 0.89 -9.14
C GLY A 267 0.04 0.24 -10.14
N GLN A 268 -0.35 0.28 -11.39
CA GLN A 268 0.45 -0.19 -12.52
C GLN A 268 0.39 0.82 -13.65
N LEU A 269 1.54 1.20 -14.18
CA LEU A 269 1.64 2.08 -15.34
C LEU A 269 1.37 1.30 -16.64
N ASP A 270 0.86 2.00 -17.63
CA ASP A 270 0.64 1.45 -18.98
C ASP A 270 1.97 1.26 -19.74
N SER A 271 2.98 2.06 -19.40
CA SER A 271 4.33 2.00 -19.99
C SER A 271 5.35 2.70 -19.08
N MET A 272 6.62 2.33 -19.25
CA MET A 272 7.72 2.99 -18.56
C MET A 272 7.82 4.46 -19.01
N PRO A 273 7.99 5.43 -18.08
CA PRO A 273 8.28 6.82 -18.45
C PRO A 273 9.57 6.95 -19.26
N ALA A 274 9.57 7.88 -20.22
CA ALA A 274 10.73 8.08 -21.10
C ALA A 274 11.99 8.56 -20.34
N THR A 275 11.80 9.25 -19.22
CA THR A 275 12.87 9.76 -18.36
C THR A 275 12.72 9.13 -16.98
N ILE A 276 13.36 8.01 -16.75
CA ILE A 276 13.37 7.32 -15.46
C ILE A 276 14.82 7.15 -14.98
N SER A 277 15.02 7.21 -13.68
CA SER A 277 16.33 6.94 -13.08
C SER A 277 16.69 5.45 -13.20
N GLU A 278 17.99 5.14 -13.22
CA GLU A 278 18.46 3.77 -13.14
C GLU A 278 17.96 3.07 -11.87
N PRO A 279 17.70 1.75 -11.93
CA PRO A 279 17.24 1.00 -10.78
C PRO A 279 18.24 1.03 -9.62
N LEU A 280 17.81 1.48 -8.44
CA LEU A 280 18.60 1.48 -7.22
C LEU A 280 18.20 0.32 -6.31
N PRO A 281 19.16 -0.22 -5.53
CA PRO A 281 18.85 -1.18 -4.47
C PRO A 281 17.89 -0.55 -3.45
N VAL A 282 16.95 -1.35 -2.97
CA VAL A 282 16.09 -0.98 -1.85
C VAL A 282 16.86 -1.16 -0.54
N ALA A 283 16.80 -0.18 0.35
CA ALA A 283 17.38 -0.28 1.67
C ALA A 283 16.46 -1.03 2.64
N GLU A 284 17.04 -1.79 3.55
CA GLU A 284 16.34 -2.25 4.75
C GLU A 284 16.22 -1.11 5.76
N LYS A 285 15.21 -1.13 6.64
CA LYS A 285 15.05 -0.11 7.70
C LYS A 285 16.32 0.12 8.50
N SER A 286 17.01 -0.99 8.84
CA SER A 286 18.26 -0.98 9.59
C SER A 286 19.44 -0.32 8.88
N GLU A 287 19.36 -0.14 7.57
CA GLU A 287 20.40 0.52 6.76
C GLU A 287 20.18 2.05 6.68
N VAL A 288 19.01 2.56 7.09
CA VAL A 288 18.73 4.00 7.09
C VAL A 288 19.37 4.64 8.31
N THR A 289 20.13 5.70 8.11
CA THR A 289 20.87 6.38 9.19
C THR A 289 20.55 7.88 9.22
N ALA A 290 20.70 8.50 10.40
CA ALA A 290 20.64 9.95 10.48
C ALA A 290 21.85 10.56 9.74
N GLY A 291 21.57 11.62 8.96
CA GLY A 291 22.59 12.31 8.16
C GLY A 291 22.13 12.68 6.77
N PRO A 292 23.08 13.02 5.88
CA PRO A 292 22.80 13.50 4.53
C PRO A 292 22.03 12.48 3.68
N ALA A 293 21.08 12.98 2.92
CA ALA A 293 20.31 12.24 1.92
C ALA A 293 19.87 13.19 0.79
N GLU A 294 19.24 12.65 -0.23
CA GLU A 294 18.67 13.44 -1.33
C GLU A 294 17.23 13.03 -1.58
N ILE A 295 16.39 13.98 -1.96
CA ILE A 295 15.06 13.70 -2.49
C ILE A 295 15.02 14.01 -3.98
N ILE A 296 14.23 13.22 -4.71
CA ILE A 296 13.98 13.47 -6.13
C ILE A 296 12.56 14.05 -6.26
N SER A 297 12.43 15.21 -6.86
CA SER A 297 11.13 15.87 -6.99
C SER A 297 11.05 16.75 -8.23
N THR A 298 9.85 16.87 -8.78
CA THR A 298 9.53 17.71 -9.93
C THR A 298 8.85 18.99 -9.45
N ILE A 299 9.60 20.10 -9.43
CA ILE A 299 9.11 21.39 -8.90
C ILE A 299 8.92 22.41 -10.00
N LYS A 300 9.90 22.55 -10.90
CA LYS A 300 9.93 23.59 -11.90
C LYS A 300 10.04 23.03 -13.32
N ASN A 301 9.24 23.60 -14.23
CA ASN A 301 9.27 23.26 -15.66
C ASN A 301 9.03 21.77 -15.98
N GLY A 302 8.37 21.02 -15.08
CA GLY A 302 8.12 19.58 -15.27
C GLY A 302 9.38 18.73 -15.34
N LYS A 303 10.52 19.23 -14.84
CA LYS A 303 11.78 18.48 -14.78
C LYS A 303 12.06 18.02 -13.37
N THR A 304 12.36 16.75 -13.24
CA THR A 304 12.80 16.11 -12.01
C THR A 304 14.22 16.56 -11.65
N ALA A 305 14.46 16.82 -10.37
CA ALA A 305 15.77 17.23 -9.86
C ALA A 305 16.03 16.62 -8.47
N TYR A 306 17.30 16.50 -8.11
CA TYR A 306 17.77 16.07 -6.80
C TYR A 306 17.92 17.28 -5.90
N TYR A 307 17.46 17.15 -4.65
CA TYR A 307 17.58 18.19 -3.64
C TYR A 307 18.10 17.60 -2.34
N LYS A 308 19.03 18.29 -1.70
CA LYS A 308 19.67 17.84 -0.46
C LYS A 308 18.73 17.95 0.72
N VAL A 309 18.71 16.89 1.53
CA VAL A 309 17.98 16.83 2.81
C VAL A 309 18.88 16.18 3.85
N GLU A 310 18.46 16.24 5.11
CA GLU A 310 19.06 15.52 6.22
C GLU A 310 17.99 14.66 6.89
N ILE A 311 18.28 13.37 7.10
CA ILE A 311 17.43 12.47 7.86
C ILE A 311 17.74 12.63 9.34
N THR A 312 16.68 12.76 10.16
CA THR A 312 16.77 12.88 11.62
C THR A 312 15.67 12.07 12.29
N ASP A 313 15.76 11.88 13.61
CA ASP A 313 14.70 11.29 14.46
C ASP A 313 14.08 10.02 13.86
N ILE A 314 14.86 8.96 13.72
CA ILE A 314 14.44 7.70 13.09
C ILE A 314 13.73 6.81 14.12
N ASP A 315 12.50 6.40 13.81
CA ASP A 315 11.76 5.37 14.53
C ASP A 315 11.73 4.07 13.71
N TYR A 316 12.66 3.17 14.00
CA TYR A 316 12.78 1.88 13.32
C TYR A 316 11.59 0.94 13.58
N THR A 317 10.78 1.22 14.61
CA THR A 317 9.59 0.42 14.94
C THR A 317 8.34 0.87 14.19
N SER A 318 8.40 2.03 13.53
CA SER A 318 7.28 2.58 12.78
C SER A 318 6.90 1.70 11.59
N GLU A 319 5.61 1.38 11.49
CA GLU A 319 5.01 0.69 10.35
C GLU A 319 4.17 1.64 9.47
N GLY A 320 4.01 2.88 9.90
CA GLY A 320 3.18 3.89 9.24
C GLY A 320 3.97 4.90 8.41
N SER A 321 3.27 5.95 7.99
CA SER A 321 3.78 6.99 7.08
C SER A 321 4.71 8.02 7.72
N LYS A 322 5.01 7.93 9.02
CA LYS A 322 5.89 8.84 9.76
C LYS A 322 6.99 8.04 10.45
N SER A 323 7.95 7.55 9.68
CA SER A 323 9.01 6.67 10.18
C SER A 323 10.26 7.42 10.62
N PHE A 324 10.52 8.57 10.04
CA PHE A 324 11.65 9.43 10.40
C PHE A 324 11.35 10.88 10.00
N LYS A 325 12.09 11.82 10.57
CA LYS A 325 12.03 13.22 10.15
C LYS A 325 13.05 13.50 9.08
N ILE A 326 12.74 14.48 8.23
CA ILE A 326 13.65 15.04 7.24
C ILE A 326 13.69 16.55 7.36
N LYS A 327 14.86 17.11 7.10
CA LYS A 327 15.09 18.56 7.01
C LYS A 327 15.64 18.90 5.64
N VAL A 328 14.98 19.82 4.92
CA VAL A 328 15.48 20.33 3.65
C VAL A 328 16.66 21.25 3.90
N THR A 329 17.80 20.91 3.32
CA THR A 329 19.04 21.71 3.40
C THR A 329 19.42 22.33 2.06
N ASP A 330 18.72 21.96 0.98
CA ASP A 330 18.97 22.49 -0.36
C ASP A 330 18.48 23.95 -0.51
N PRO A 331 19.38 24.92 -0.75
CA PRO A 331 19.00 26.32 -0.86
C PRO A 331 18.13 26.60 -2.09
N THR A 332 18.27 25.80 -3.15
CA THR A 332 17.46 25.93 -4.37
C THR A 332 16.02 25.55 -4.10
N LEU A 333 15.78 24.40 -3.44
CA LEU A 333 14.46 23.97 -3.07
C LEU A 333 13.79 24.96 -2.11
N ILE A 334 14.51 25.40 -1.07
CA ILE A 334 14.01 26.42 -0.11
C ILE A 334 13.64 27.71 -0.85
N SER A 335 14.48 28.16 -1.79
CA SER A 335 14.18 29.34 -2.59
C SER A 335 12.96 29.18 -3.48
N LEU A 336 12.73 27.99 -4.06
CA LEU A 336 11.61 27.72 -4.96
C LEU A 336 10.29 27.52 -4.22
N THR A 337 10.30 26.76 -3.13
CA THR A 337 9.08 26.25 -2.47
C THR A 337 8.92 26.69 -1.02
N GLY A 338 9.97 27.21 -0.38
CA GLY A 338 10.00 27.49 1.05
C GLY A 338 10.21 26.25 1.91
N GLY A 339 10.44 25.09 1.29
CA GLY A 339 10.58 23.77 1.95
C GLY A 339 9.71 22.71 1.29
N ILE A 340 9.20 21.76 2.07
CA ILE A 340 8.30 20.72 1.61
C ILE A 340 6.91 21.32 1.38
N VAL A 341 6.30 21.03 0.22
CA VAL A 341 4.98 21.55 -0.14
C VAL A 341 4.04 20.40 -0.53
N ARG A 342 2.73 20.62 -0.44
CA ARG A 342 1.73 19.64 -0.90
C ARG A 342 1.98 19.32 -2.37
N GLY A 343 1.91 18.03 -2.71
CA GLY A 343 2.26 17.50 -4.03
C GLY A 343 3.66 16.88 -4.07
N MET A 344 4.56 17.21 -3.12
CA MET A 344 5.86 16.53 -2.97
C MET A 344 5.76 15.20 -2.22
N SER A 345 4.62 14.89 -1.60
CA SER A 345 4.39 13.58 -0.98
C SER A 345 4.61 12.46 -1.99
N GLY A 346 5.46 11.49 -1.64
CA GLY A 346 5.95 10.45 -2.54
C GLY A 346 7.31 10.74 -3.16
N SER A 347 7.89 11.94 -3.04
CA SER A 347 9.26 12.19 -3.51
C SER A 347 10.22 11.16 -2.93
N PRO A 348 10.89 10.31 -3.76
CA PRO A 348 11.79 9.29 -3.26
C PRO A 348 12.96 9.89 -2.51
N ILE A 349 13.38 9.21 -1.44
CA ILE A 349 14.54 9.58 -0.62
C ILE A 349 15.65 8.59 -0.91
N ILE A 350 16.82 9.13 -1.25
CA ILE A 350 18.02 8.36 -1.59
C ILE A 350 19.10 8.66 -0.55
N GLN A 351 19.68 7.60 0.01
CA GLN A 351 20.84 7.68 0.91
C GLN A 351 21.84 6.58 0.52
N ASP A 352 23.12 6.94 0.40
CA ASP A 352 24.21 6.01 0.05
C ASP A 352 23.92 5.14 -1.20
N GLY A 353 23.28 5.75 -2.22
CA GLY A 353 22.94 5.08 -3.48
C GLY A 353 21.81 4.04 -3.38
N LYS A 354 21.02 4.07 -2.31
CA LYS A 354 19.87 3.19 -2.09
C LYS A 354 18.58 4.00 -1.97
N LEU A 355 17.48 3.42 -2.43
CA LEU A 355 16.14 3.94 -2.19
C LEU A 355 15.74 3.58 -0.74
N VAL A 356 15.67 4.58 0.14
CA VAL A 356 15.40 4.39 1.57
C VAL A 356 13.96 4.67 1.96
N GLY A 357 13.23 5.49 1.17
CA GLY A 357 11.86 5.86 1.51
C GLY A 357 11.29 6.95 0.63
N ALA A 358 10.27 7.61 1.14
CA ALA A 358 9.60 8.72 0.48
C ALA A 358 9.23 9.84 1.46
N VAL A 359 9.18 11.07 0.97
CA VAL A 359 8.62 12.22 1.68
C VAL A 359 7.11 12.01 1.86
N THR A 360 6.57 12.27 3.05
CA THR A 360 5.14 12.10 3.32
C THR A 360 4.44 13.39 3.75
N HIS A 361 4.78 13.93 4.88
CA HIS A 361 4.09 15.07 5.48
C HIS A 361 5.05 16.22 5.74
N VAL A 362 4.57 17.45 5.54
CA VAL A 362 5.28 18.67 5.94
C VAL A 362 4.90 19.07 7.36
N LEU A 363 5.85 19.60 8.12
CA LEU A 363 5.57 20.27 9.39
C LEU A 363 5.09 21.71 9.11
N ILE A 364 3.84 21.99 9.49
CA ILE A 364 3.23 23.32 9.20
C ILE A 364 3.97 24.44 9.93
N ALA A 365 4.52 24.18 11.11
CA ALA A 365 5.27 25.17 11.89
C ALA A 365 6.59 25.57 11.21
N ASP A 366 7.25 24.64 10.55
CA ASP A 366 8.47 24.84 9.76
C ASP A 366 8.42 23.98 8.48
N PRO A 367 8.09 24.58 7.33
CA PRO A 367 8.02 23.83 6.08
C PRO A 367 9.36 23.24 5.60
N THR A 368 10.50 23.66 6.15
CA THR A 368 11.77 23.02 5.85
C THR A 368 11.92 21.65 6.50
N GLU A 369 11.01 21.29 7.43
CA GLU A 369 10.97 20.01 8.11
C GLU A 369 9.72 19.22 7.72
N GLY A 370 9.84 17.89 7.77
CA GLY A 370 8.74 16.98 7.48
C GLY A 370 9.03 15.56 7.91
N TYR A 371 8.20 14.65 7.45
CA TYR A 371 8.32 13.23 7.72
C TYR A 371 8.64 12.45 6.44
N GLY A 372 9.33 11.32 6.61
CA GLY A 372 9.51 10.28 5.62
C GLY A 372 8.98 8.95 6.10
N ILE A 373 8.66 8.08 5.14
CA ILE A 373 8.28 6.69 5.34
C ILE A 373 9.42 5.80 4.86
N PHE A 374 9.68 4.67 5.55
CA PHE A 374 10.56 3.64 5.01
C PHE A 374 10.00 3.02 3.75
N ILE A 375 10.88 2.74 2.78
CA ILE A 375 10.48 2.03 1.56
C ILE A 375 9.92 0.63 1.85
N GLU A 376 10.42 -0.06 2.88
CA GLU A 376 9.91 -1.36 3.31
C GLU A 376 8.44 -1.30 3.74
N ASN A 377 8.02 -0.22 4.43
CA ASN A 377 6.62 -0.04 4.80
C ASN A 377 5.72 0.11 3.57
N MET A 378 6.18 0.87 2.57
CA MET A 378 5.45 1.01 1.30
C MET A 378 5.35 -0.33 0.57
N LEU A 379 6.44 -1.08 0.47
CA LEU A 379 6.47 -2.38 -0.20
C LEU A 379 5.61 -3.43 0.52
N SER A 380 5.66 -3.48 1.85
CA SER A 380 4.80 -4.33 2.66
C SER A 380 3.32 -4.00 2.44
N ALA A 381 2.97 -2.72 2.42
CA ALA A 381 1.62 -2.27 2.15
C ALA A 381 1.18 -2.59 0.70
N ALA A 382 2.07 -2.50 -0.28
CA ALA A 382 1.78 -2.88 -1.66
C ALA A 382 1.41 -4.37 -1.79
N GLN A 383 2.13 -5.24 -1.06
CA GLN A 383 1.98 -6.71 -1.11
C GLN A 383 0.86 -7.23 -0.21
N SER A 384 0.48 -6.51 0.86
CA SER A 384 -0.61 -6.95 1.74
C SER A 384 -1.88 -7.15 0.90
N GLU A 385 -2.62 -8.22 1.12
CA GLU A 385 -3.97 -8.34 0.56
C GLU A 385 -4.79 -7.16 1.09
N ALA A 386 -5.63 -6.56 0.23
CA ALA A 386 -6.60 -5.58 0.69
C ALA A 386 -7.49 -6.32 1.69
N THR A 387 -7.23 -6.12 2.98
CA THR A 387 -8.11 -6.68 4.01
C THR A 387 -9.43 -5.93 3.84
N PRO A 388 -10.52 -6.60 3.46
CA PRO A 388 -11.82 -5.98 3.61
C PRO A 388 -11.92 -5.67 5.11
N LYS A 389 -12.05 -4.41 5.50
CA LYS A 389 -12.49 -4.12 6.87
C LYS A 389 -13.75 -4.95 7.06
N ALA A 390 -13.70 -5.88 8.01
CA ALA A 390 -14.87 -6.65 8.39
C ALA A 390 -16.02 -5.68 8.60
N ALA A 391 -17.13 -6.00 7.94
CA ALA A 391 -18.39 -5.28 8.04
C ALA A 391 -18.89 -5.24 9.47
#